data_15e26bf72f05ce3757e315e728df55d8
#
_entry.id   15e26bf72f05ce3757e315e728df55d8
#
_cell.length_a   1.000
_cell.length_b   1.000
_cell.length_c   1.000
_cell.angle_alpha   90.00
_cell.angle_beta   90.00
_cell.angle_gamma   90.00
#
_symmetry.space_group_name_H-M   'P 1'
#
loop_
_entity.id
_entity.type
_entity.pdbx_description
1 polymer ?
#
loop_
_entity_poly.entity_id
_entity_poly.type
_entity_poly.pdbx_seq_one_letter_code
_entity_poly.pdbx_strand_id
1 'polypeptide(L)'
;MQSILQLSDAHLSPRNTLFRGNVELIRRAVSDRAPDLVLATGDLSLDGADREADLQLAAEWHRGFPGRLLALPGNHDIGSDVRLMPTQPVDDARLARWQRHLGPGRGVIDLPGWRVIGLNSEVMATGHAEETVQADFIRESLAGLGDRRIALFLHRPAYLFTPDEAYGPWAIGPEGRNALAPILQHPALRLVASGHIHLHHEMRRGQVAHVWAPALSFYCDPSDQAGLPGGRRPGALLHRLHEDHVETILLAPEGMEAVRINDIQDQTYPRS
;
A
#
# COMPACT_ATOMS: atom_id res chain seq x y z
N MET A 1 -7.67 8.29 21.09
CA MET A 1 -7.81 7.22 20.09
C MET A 1 -7.19 7.77 18.81
N GLN A 2 -6.16 7.11 18.29
CA GLN A 2 -5.46 7.53 17.08
C GLN A 2 -6.12 6.92 15.85
N SER A 3 -5.99 7.60 14.70
CA SER A 3 -6.57 7.19 13.44
C SER A 3 -5.54 7.26 12.30
N ILE A 4 -5.58 6.25 11.41
CA ILE A 4 -4.75 6.18 10.22
C ILE A 4 -5.68 6.12 9.02
N LEU A 5 -5.54 7.06 8.09
CA LEU A 5 -6.18 6.98 6.78
C LEU A 5 -5.25 6.21 5.84
N GLN A 6 -5.67 5.03 5.38
CA GLN A 6 -4.97 4.28 4.36
C GLN A 6 -5.57 4.61 2.99
N LEU A 7 -4.72 5.11 2.10
CA LEU A 7 -4.97 5.33 0.68
C LEU A 7 -4.18 4.31 -0.13
N SER A 8 -4.76 3.72 -1.16
CA SER A 8 -4.07 2.73 -1.98
C SER A 8 -4.48 2.83 -3.43
N ASP A 9 -3.56 2.52 -4.32
CA ASP A 9 -3.84 2.25 -5.73
C ASP A 9 -4.62 3.39 -6.41
N ALA A 10 -4.12 4.62 -6.28
CA ALA A 10 -4.73 5.82 -6.85
C ALA A 10 -4.45 5.98 -8.35
N HIS A 11 -3.35 5.43 -8.86
CA HIS A 11 -2.92 5.42 -10.26
C HIS A 11 -3.07 6.77 -10.96
N LEU A 12 -2.60 7.84 -10.30
CA LEU A 12 -2.70 9.20 -10.82
C LEU A 12 -1.69 9.46 -11.95
N SER A 13 -2.12 10.20 -12.96
CA SER A 13 -1.28 10.62 -14.06
C SER A 13 -1.75 11.97 -14.62
N PRO A 14 -0.82 12.82 -15.13
CA PRO A 14 -1.21 14.00 -15.87
C PRO A 14 -1.82 13.67 -17.25
N ARG A 15 -1.61 12.44 -17.76
CA ARG A 15 -2.11 11.98 -19.07
C ARG A 15 -3.63 11.77 -19.10
N ASN A 16 -4.25 11.56 -17.93
CA ASN A 16 -5.69 11.43 -17.81
C ASN A 16 -6.20 11.94 -16.46
N THR A 17 -7.50 12.07 -16.31
CA THR A 17 -8.16 12.56 -15.10
C THR A 17 -9.05 11.51 -14.43
N LEU A 18 -9.05 10.27 -14.94
CA LEU A 18 -10.03 9.23 -14.64
C LEU A 18 -10.26 9.01 -13.16
N PHE A 19 -9.18 9.03 -12.35
CA PHE A 19 -9.27 8.63 -10.95
C PHE A 19 -9.24 9.80 -9.95
N ARG A 20 -9.04 11.03 -10.45
CA ARG A 20 -8.92 12.23 -9.60
C ARG A 20 -10.18 12.50 -8.79
N GLY A 21 -11.36 12.22 -9.36
CA GLY A 21 -12.64 12.38 -8.68
C GLY A 21 -12.74 11.56 -7.41
N ASN A 22 -12.35 10.29 -7.44
CA ASN A 22 -12.37 9.42 -6.28
C ASN A 22 -11.44 9.91 -5.17
N VAL A 23 -10.21 10.31 -5.51
CA VAL A 23 -9.24 10.85 -4.55
C VAL A 23 -9.78 12.13 -3.90
N GLU A 24 -10.39 13.02 -4.68
CA GLU A 24 -10.99 14.26 -4.18
C GLU A 24 -12.16 14.01 -3.23
N LEU A 25 -13.01 13.02 -3.54
CA LEU A 25 -14.14 12.66 -2.67
C LEU A 25 -13.64 12.15 -1.30
N ILE A 26 -12.60 11.32 -1.27
CA ILE A 26 -12.01 10.87 0.00
C ILE A 26 -11.38 12.06 0.74
N ARG A 27 -10.66 12.95 0.05
CA ARG A 27 -10.05 14.13 0.67
C ARG A 27 -11.11 15.02 1.35
N ARG A 28 -12.24 15.24 0.69
CA ARG A 28 -13.39 15.98 1.28
C ARG A 28 -14.01 15.25 2.47
N ALA A 29 -14.14 13.93 2.39
CA ALA A 29 -14.75 13.14 3.47
C ALA A 29 -13.94 13.18 4.78
N VAL A 30 -12.64 13.50 4.71
CA VAL A 30 -11.76 13.59 5.89
C VAL A 30 -11.36 15.04 6.23
N SER A 31 -11.85 16.05 5.50
CA SER A 31 -11.45 17.45 5.68
C SER A 31 -11.75 17.99 7.07
N ASP A 32 -12.92 17.67 7.61
CA ASP A 32 -13.38 18.21 8.90
C ASP A 32 -12.78 17.47 10.10
N ARG A 33 -12.17 16.32 9.87
CA ARG A 33 -11.57 15.49 10.92
C ARG A 33 -10.30 14.82 10.41
N ALA A 34 -9.22 15.58 10.39
CA ALA A 34 -7.92 15.08 9.95
C ALA A 34 -7.51 13.81 10.72
N PRO A 35 -7.04 12.76 10.02
CA PRO A 35 -6.43 11.61 10.67
C PRO A 35 -5.08 12.00 11.31
N ASP A 36 -4.64 11.25 12.30
CA ASP A 36 -3.30 11.47 12.90
C ASP A 36 -2.18 11.12 11.92
N LEU A 37 -2.46 10.18 11.00
CA LEU A 37 -1.53 9.73 9.96
C LEU A 37 -2.29 9.42 8.67
N VAL A 38 -1.75 9.87 7.55
CA VAL A 38 -2.12 9.41 6.20
C VAL A 38 -1.05 8.43 5.74
N LEU A 39 -1.44 7.22 5.37
CA LEU A 39 -0.56 6.18 4.89
C LEU A 39 -0.97 5.77 3.48
N ALA A 40 -0.13 6.11 2.49
CA ALA A 40 -0.34 5.72 1.11
C ALA A 40 0.41 4.40 0.85
N THR A 41 -0.34 3.33 0.53
CA THR A 41 0.17 1.97 0.39
C THR A 41 0.43 1.56 -1.06
N GLY A 42 1.08 2.42 -1.82
CA GLY A 42 1.60 2.11 -3.16
C GLY A 42 0.63 2.33 -4.30
N ASP A 43 1.19 2.25 -5.50
CA ASP A 43 0.54 2.53 -6.77
C ASP A 43 -0.17 3.89 -6.77
N LEU A 44 0.58 4.90 -6.23
CA LEU A 44 0.10 6.27 -6.18
C LEU A 44 0.00 6.85 -7.58
N SER A 45 0.93 6.45 -8.44
CA SER A 45 1.06 6.89 -9.83
C SER A 45 0.69 5.79 -10.81
N LEU A 46 0.27 6.18 -12.02
CA LEU A 46 -0.09 5.23 -13.07
C LEU A 46 1.14 4.53 -13.66
N ASP A 47 2.27 5.24 -13.81
CA ASP A 47 3.50 4.74 -14.42
C ASP A 47 4.73 5.51 -13.94
N GLY A 48 4.79 5.75 -12.63
CA GLY A 48 5.89 6.49 -11.99
C GLY A 48 7.24 5.79 -12.12
N ALA A 49 7.23 4.46 -12.30
CA ALA A 49 8.42 3.67 -12.56
C ALA A 49 9.22 4.23 -13.75
N ASP A 50 8.56 4.66 -14.81
CA ASP A 50 9.21 5.19 -16.02
C ASP A 50 8.86 6.66 -16.32
N ARG A 51 7.89 7.26 -15.61
CA ARG A 51 7.39 8.62 -15.86
C ARG A 51 7.41 9.49 -14.61
N GLU A 52 8.42 10.33 -14.50
CA GLU A 52 8.57 11.22 -13.34
C GLU A 52 7.38 12.16 -13.12
N ALA A 53 6.73 12.61 -14.20
CA ALA A 53 5.55 13.47 -14.10
C ALA A 53 4.34 12.79 -13.43
N ASP A 54 4.22 11.47 -13.55
CA ASP A 54 3.18 10.70 -12.88
C ASP A 54 3.44 10.69 -11.36
N LEU A 55 4.70 10.45 -10.93
CA LEU A 55 5.08 10.52 -9.50
C LEU A 55 4.93 11.93 -8.93
N GLN A 56 5.33 12.96 -9.68
CA GLN A 56 5.19 14.34 -9.24
C GLN A 56 3.73 14.67 -8.94
N LEU A 57 2.83 14.39 -9.89
CA LEU A 57 1.40 14.62 -9.70
C LEU A 57 0.86 13.82 -8.51
N ALA A 58 1.21 12.53 -8.43
CA ALA A 58 0.76 11.68 -7.34
C ALA A 58 1.23 12.21 -5.96
N ALA A 59 2.47 12.66 -5.87
CA ALA A 59 3.01 13.27 -4.65
C ALA A 59 2.26 14.55 -4.25
N GLU A 60 1.95 15.42 -5.21
CA GLU A 60 1.18 16.65 -4.98
C GLU A 60 -0.21 16.34 -4.43
N TRP A 61 -0.91 15.37 -5.03
CA TRP A 61 -2.26 14.99 -4.61
C TRP A 61 -2.27 14.36 -3.21
N HIS A 62 -1.34 13.46 -2.90
CA HIS A 62 -1.28 12.81 -1.59
C HIS A 62 -0.87 13.77 -0.47
N ARG A 63 0.02 14.74 -0.75
CA ARG A 63 0.34 15.81 0.21
C ARG A 63 -0.82 16.76 0.49
N GLY A 64 -1.82 16.80 -0.39
CA GLY A 64 -3.05 17.58 -0.19
C GLY A 64 -4.00 17.01 0.86
N PHE A 65 -3.77 15.81 1.38
CA PHE A 65 -4.56 15.26 2.49
C PHE A 65 -4.17 15.91 3.82
N PRO A 66 -5.13 16.15 4.72
CA PRO A 66 -4.82 16.67 6.04
C PRO A 66 -4.12 15.59 6.89
N GLY A 67 -3.02 15.94 7.52
CA GLY A 67 -2.27 15.04 8.40
C GLY A 67 -0.83 14.77 7.93
N ARG A 68 -0.10 13.99 8.72
CA ARG A 68 1.26 13.55 8.37
C ARG A 68 1.19 12.43 7.33
N LEU A 69 1.93 12.56 6.23
CA LEU A 69 1.98 11.52 5.19
C LEU A 69 3.18 10.59 5.40
N LEU A 70 2.94 9.28 5.35
CA LEU A 70 3.94 8.25 5.04
C LEU A 70 3.52 7.55 3.74
N ALA A 71 4.36 7.62 2.71
CA ALA A 71 4.12 6.99 1.43
C ALA A 71 5.03 5.77 1.24
N LEU A 72 4.45 4.68 0.79
CA LEU A 72 5.13 3.46 0.39
C LEU A 72 4.97 3.30 -1.13
N PRO A 73 5.99 2.84 -1.85
CA PRO A 73 5.85 2.59 -3.28
C PRO A 73 5.12 1.29 -3.57
N GLY A 74 4.39 1.28 -4.69
CA GLY A 74 3.90 0.08 -5.34
C GLY A 74 4.68 -0.23 -6.62
N ASN A 75 4.26 -1.28 -7.30
CA ASN A 75 4.95 -1.74 -8.51
C ASN A 75 4.82 -0.77 -9.69
N HIS A 76 3.76 0.02 -9.78
CA HIS A 76 3.63 1.07 -10.79
C HIS A 76 4.46 2.32 -10.46
N ASP A 77 4.94 2.46 -9.24
CA ASP A 77 5.74 3.61 -8.81
C ASP A 77 7.24 3.41 -9.01
N ILE A 78 7.76 2.17 -8.81
CA ILE A 78 9.20 1.87 -8.83
C ILE A 78 9.58 0.58 -9.57
N GLY A 79 8.61 -0.10 -10.18
CA GLY A 79 8.82 -1.45 -10.72
C GLY A 79 8.71 -2.52 -9.62
N SER A 80 9.03 -3.76 -9.98
CA SER A 80 8.94 -4.91 -9.07
C SER A 80 10.01 -5.95 -9.37
N ASP A 81 9.86 -7.17 -8.83
CA ASP A 81 10.67 -8.33 -9.17
C ASP A 81 10.66 -8.57 -10.69
N VAL A 82 11.82 -8.77 -11.29
CA VAL A 82 11.98 -9.03 -12.74
C VAL A 82 11.15 -10.22 -13.24
N ARG A 83 10.85 -11.18 -12.37
CA ARG A 83 9.98 -12.33 -12.69
C ARG A 83 8.53 -11.93 -12.90
N LEU A 84 8.08 -10.84 -12.28
CA LEU A 84 6.72 -10.30 -12.38
C LEU A 84 6.62 -9.16 -13.39
N MET A 85 7.63 -8.29 -13.43
CA MET A 85 7.70 -7.13 -14.31
C MET A 85 9.03 -7.07 -15.06
N PRO A 86 9.24 -7.92 -16.07
CA PRO A 86 10.53 -8.03 -16.77
C PRO A 86 10.95 -6.74 -17.50
N THR A 87 10.01 -5.90 -17.87
CA THR A 87 10.27 -4.60 -18.50
C THR A 87 10.45 -3.46 -17.52
N GLN A 88 10.00 -3.64 -16.30
CA GLN A 88 10.08 -2.64 -15.22
C GLN A 88 10.60 -3.28 -13.91
N PRO A 89 11.81 -3.88 -13.90
CA PRO A 89 12.39 -4.34 -12.64
C PRO A 89 12.73 -3.16 -11.74
N VAL A 90 12.77 -3.39 -10.42
CA VAL A 90 13.33 -2.40 -9.48
C VAL A 90 14.79 -2.13 -9.84
N ASP A 91 15.15 -0.84 -9.91
CA ASP A 91 16.51 -0.37 -10.14
C ASP A 91 16.80 0.94 -9.40
N ASP A 92 18.09 1.33 -9.35
CA ASP A 92 18.54 2.56 -8.68
C ASP A 92 17.87 3.82 -9.22
N ALA A 93 17.60 3.89 -10.53
CA ALA A 93 17.02 5.07 -11.16
C ALA A 93 15.56 5.27 -10.73
N ARG A 94 14.78 4.18 -10.66
CA ARG A 94 13.39 4.19 -10.20
C ARG A 94 13.29 4.49 -8.72
N LEU A 95 14.14 3.88 -7.89
CA LEU A 95 14.23 4.16 -6.46
C LEU A 95 14.61 5.62 -6.19
N ALA A 96 15.62 6.15 -6.90
CA ALA A 96 16.03 7.55 -6.76
C ALA A 96 14.93 8.53 -7.21
N ARG A 97 14.17 8.19 -8.26
CA ARG A 97 13.01 8.98 -8.73
C ARG A 97 11.94 9.04 -7.65
N TRP A 98 11.55 7.89 -7.09
CA TRP A 98 10.62 7.84 -5.97
C TRP A 98 11.11 8.69 -4.78
N GLN A 99 12.35 8.50 -4.37
CA GLN A 99 12.92 9.17 -3.20
C GLN A 99 12.90 10.70 -3.32
N ARG A 100 13.14 11.25 -4.52
CA ARG A 100 13.07 12.70 -4.74
C ARG A 100 11.68 13.27 -4.46
N HIS A 101 10.62 12.52 -4.76
CA HIS A 101 9.25 13.01 -4.65
C HIS A 101 8.55 12.59 -3.36
N LEU A 102 8.83 11.42 -2.80
CA LEU A 102 8.02 10.81 -1.75
C LEU A 102 8.83 10.30 -0.55
N GLY A 103 10.16 10.42 -0.61
CA GLY A 103 11.05 10.01 0.48
C GLY A 103 11.45 8.54 0.39
N PRO A 104 11.89 7.93 1.49
CA PRO A 104 12.62 6.64 1.46
C PRO A 104 11.73 5.42 1.14
N GLY A 105 10.41 5.58 0.99
CA GLY A 105 9.49 4.47 0.72
C GLY A 105 9.33 3.48 1.88
N ARG A 106 9.83 3.81 3.05
CA ARG A 106 9.65 3.08 4.32
C ARG A 106 9.72 4.05 5.49
N GLY A 107 9.19 3.67 6.64
CA GLY A 107 9.24 4.53 7.82
C GLY A 107 8.67 3.88 9.07
N VAL A 108 9.05 4.44 10.20
CA VAL A 108 8.47 4.14 11.51
C VAL A 108 7.85 5.41 12.08
N ILE A 109 6.64 5.30 12.59
CA ILE A 109 5.94 6.39 13.27
C ILE A 109 5.38 5.85 14.57
N ASP A 110 5.83 6.41 15.68
CA ASP A 110 5.27 6.11 17.00
C ASP A 110 4.05 7.00 17.25
N LEU A 111 2.95 6.36 17.56
CA LEU A 111 1.72 6.95 18.09
C LEU A 111 1.49 6.44 19.53
N PRO A 112 0.69 7.12 20.34
CA PRO A 112 0.38 6.63 21.69
C PRO A 112 -0.12 5.18 21.70
N GLY A 113 0.66 4.29 22.33
CA GLY A 113 0.38 2.85 22.42
C GLY A 113 0.68 2.04 21.15
N TRP A 114 1.14 2.67 20.06
CA TRP A 114 1.33 2.02 18.76
C TRP A 114 2.63 2.41 18.09
N ARG A 115 3.21 1.46 17.37
CA ARG A 115 4.25 1.69 16.37
C ARG A 115 3.72 1.30 15.00
N VAL A 116 3.65 2.27 14.12
CA VAL A 116 3.32 2.08 12.70
C VAL A 116 4.61 1.87 11.93
N ILE A 117 4.69 0.76 11.21
CA ILE A 117 5.83 0.39 10.37
C ILE A 117 5.34 0.30 8.93
N GLY A 118 5.89 1.11 8.05
CA GLY A 118 5.67 1.03 6.61
C GLY A 118 6.93 0.49 5.93
N LEU A 119 6.79 -0.48 5.01
CA LEU A 119 7.90 -1.10 4.29
C LEU A 119 7.64 -1.12 2.78
N ASN A 120 8.72 -1.06 2.02
CA ASN A 120 8.70 -1.21 0.58
C ASN A 120 8.66 -2.71 0.21
N SER A 121 7.49 -3.20 -0.17
CA SER A 121 7.32 -4.62 -0.57
C SER A 121 7.96 -4.94 -1.92
N GLU A 122 8.19 -3.94 -2.79
CA GLU A 122 8.63 -4.16 -4.16
C GLU A 122 10.13 -4.45 -4.27
N VAL A 123 10.93 -4.11 -3.26
CA VAL A 123 12.35 -4.49 -3.21
C VAL A 123 12.59 -5.90 -2.65
N MET A 124 11.57 -6.53 -2.06
CA MET A 124 11.73 -7.82 -1.38
C MET A 124 11.91 -8.97 -2.37
N ALA A 125 12.93 -9.78 -2.16
CA ALA A 125 13.31 -10.94 -2.99
C ALA A 125 13.72 -10.57 -4.43
N THR A 126 14.16 -9.34 -4.66
CA THR A 126 14.67 -8.87 -5.97
C THR A 126 16.17 -9.07 -6.13
N GLY A 127 16.91 -9.24 -5.04
CA GLY A 127 18.38 -9.25 -5.02
C GLY A 127 18.99 -7.84 -5.12
N HIS A 128 18.18 -6.79 -5.12
CA HIS A 128 18.68 -5.41 -5.11
C HIS A 128 19.30 -5.04 -3.75
N ALA A 129 20.31 -4.18 -3.75
CA ALA A 129 21.03 -3.78 -2.51
C ALA A 129 20.09 -3.17 -1.45
N GLU A 130 19.03 -2.49 -1.87
CA GLU A 130 18.02 -1.90 -1.01
C GLU A 130 17.28 -2.94 -0.15
N GLU A 131 17.25 -4.20 -0.56
CA GLU A 131 16.69 -5.30 0.21
C GLU A 131 17.46 -5.52 1.52
N THR A 132 18.80 -5.47 1.46
CA THR A 132 19.65 -5.56 2.67
C THR A 132 19.45 -4.37 3.58
N VAL A 133 19.39 -3.17 3.03
CA VAL A 133 19.11 -1.93 3.80
C VAL A 133 17.76 -2.03 4.50
N GLN A 134 16.73 -2.56 3.83
CA GLN A 134 15.43 -2.75 4.44
C GLN A 134 15.42 -3.86 5.51
N ALA A 135 16.20 -4.94 5.34
CA ALA A 135 16.32 -5.97 6.35
C ALA A 135 16.95 -5.42 7.66
N ASP A 136 17.94 -4.53 7.55
CA ASP A 136 18.49 -3.81 8.70
C ASP A 136 17.43 -2.91 9.33
N PHE A 137 16.73 -2.13 8.53
CA PHE A 137 15.65 -1.26 8.98
C PHE A 137 14.54 -2.03 9.72
N ILE A 138 14.18 -3.24 9.28
CA ILE A 138 13.20 -4.10 9.97
C ILE A 138 13.68 -4.43 11.38
N ARG A 139 14.96 -4.81 11.55
CA ARG A 139 15.53 -5.09 12.88
C ARG A 139 15.53 -3.85 13.78
N GLU A 140 15.95 -2.72 13.24
CA GLU A 140 15.97 -1.44 13.94
C GLU A 140 14.56 -0.97 14.31
N SER A 141 13.57 -1.20 13.46
CA SER A 141 12.18 -0.81 13.70
C SER A 141 11.54 -1.50 14.90
N LEU A 142 12.09 -2.63 15.34
CA LEU A 142 11.64 -3.35 16.54
C LEU A 142 12.38 -2.92 17.81
N ALA A 143 13.52 -2.23 17.66
CA ALA A 143 14.28 -1.74 18.81
C ALA A 143 13.48 -0.67 19.56
N GLY A 144 13.51 -0.72 20.90
CA GLY A 144 12.81 0.24 21.74
C GLY A 144 11.30 0.26 21.56
N LEU A 145 10.68 -0.86 21.13
CA LEU A 145 9.24 -0.96 20.96
C LEU A 145 8.49 -0.74 22.28
N GLY A 146 9.02 -1.24 23.40
CA GLY A 146 8.33 -1.19 24.70
C GLY A 146 6.98 -1.92 24.63
N ASP A 147 5.97 -1.36 25.27
CA ASP A 147 4.61 -1.96 25.33
C ASP A 147 3.74 -1.60 24.11
N ARG A 148 4.30 -0.96 23.06
CA ARG A 148 3.54 -0.58 21.87
C ARG A 148 3.11 -1.80 21.07
N ARG A 149 1.92 -1.71 20.49
CA ARG A 149 1.45 -2.63 19.45
C ARG A 149 2.03 -2.22 18.11
N ILE A 150 2.08 -3.18 17.18
CA ILE A 150 2.61 -2.96 15.83
C ILE A 150 1.44 -2.97 14.84
N ALA A 151 1.42 -1.96 13.97
CA ALA A 151 0.66 -1.92 12.73
C ALA A 151 1.65 -1.89 11.56
N LEU A 152 1.64 -2.95 10.74
CA LEU A 152 2.49 -3.09 9.55
C LEU A 152 1.70 -2.72 8.31
N PHE A 153 2.31 -1.88 7.46
CA PHE A 153 1.76 -1.49 6.17
C PHE A 153 2.71 -1.83 5.03
N LEU A 154 2.16 -2.35 3.96
CA LEU A 154 2.85 -2.82 2.76
C LEU A 154 2.05 -2.42 1.52
N HIS A 155 2.65 -2.44 0.33
CA HIS A 155 1.86 -2.41 -0.89
C HIS A 155 1.32 -3.81 -1.19
N ARG A 156 2.18 -4.80 -1.46
CA ARG A 156 1.74 -6.19 -1.63
C ARG A 156 1.37 -6.82 -0.29
N PRO A 157 0.29 -7.61 -0.22
CA PRO A 157 0.02 -8.45 0.94
C PRO A 157 1.20 -9.35 1.29
N ALA A 158 1.43 -9.57 2.57
CA ALA A 158 2.43 -10.56 3.00
C ALA A 158 2.08 -11.96 2.45
N TYR A 159 0.82 -12.31 2.45
CA TYR A 159 0.23 -13.51 1.85
C TYR A 159 -1.28 -13.30 1.66
N LEU A 160 -1.91 -14.14 0.83
CA LEU A 160 -3.36 -14.07 0.56
C LEU A 160 -4.15 -14.89 1.57
N PHE A 161 -3.80 -16.17 1.70
CA PHE A 161 -4.52 -17.12 2.54
C PHE A 161 -3.64 -17.72 3.65
N THR A 162 -2.41 -18.12 3.34
CA THR A 162 -1.53 -18.78 4.31
C THR A 162 -0.09 -18.31 4.18
N PRO A 163 0.68 -18.29 5.30
CA PRO A 163 2.07 -17.84 5.27
C PRO A 163 3.01 -18.68 4.39
N ASP A 164 2.62 -19.91 4.06
CA ASP A 164 3.39 -20.90 3.31
C ASP A 164 2.96 -21.02 1.84
N GLU A 165 2.08 -20.14 1.35
CA GLU A 165 1.65 -20.15 -0.04
C GLU A 165 2.81 -19.90 -1.02
N ALA A 166 2.68 -20.50 -2.22
CA ALA A 166 3.69 -20.41 -3.26
C ALA A 166 3.86 -18.96 -3.78
N TYR A 167 4.93 -18.74 -4.54
CA TYR A 167 5.18 -17.49 -5.26
C TYR A 167 4.05 -17.21 -6.26
N GLY A 168 3.59 -15.97 -6.28
CA GLY A 168 2.53 -15.51 -7.18
C GLY A 168 2.50 -13.99 -7.31
N PRO A 169 1.71 -13.47 -8.27
CA PRO A 169 1.72 -12.03 -8.58
C PRO A 169 1.04 -11.16 -7.51
N TRP A 170 0.16 -11.73 -6.69
CA TRP A 170 -0.72 -10.96 -5.81
C TRP A 170 -0.18 -10.76 -4.39
N ALA A 171 0.87 -11.48 -3.99
CA ALA A 171 1.45 -11.38 -2.65
C ALA A 171 2.98 -11.45 -2.69
N ILE A 172 3.61 -11.09 -1.58
CA ILE A 172 5.05 -11.20 -1.38
C ILE A 172 5.45 -12.69 -1.44
N GLY A 173 6.49 -13.02 -2.21
CA GLY A 173 6.99 -14.39 -2.34
C GLY A 173 7.62 -14.92 -1.04
N PRO A 174 7.91 -16.25 -0.96
CA PRO A 174 8.43 -16.89 0.24
C PRO A 174 9.69 -16.26 0.81
N GLU A 175 10.64 -15.86 -0.03
CA GLU A 175 11.89 -15.22 0.39
C GLU A 175 11.63 -13.88 1.06
N GLY A 176 10.75 -13.05 0.47
CA GLY A 176 10.35 -11.76 1.03
C GLY A 176 9.58 -11.92 2.35
N ARG A 177 8.72 -12.95 2.47
CA ARG A 177 8.04 -13.28 3.73
C ARG A 177 9.00 -13.67 4.83
N ASN A 178 10.08 -14.39 4.50
CA ASN A 178 11.13 -14.72 5.46
C ASN A 178 11.82 -13.46 6.01
N ALA A 179 12.05 -12.46 5.17
CA ALA A 179 12.59 -11.17 5.61
C ALA A 179 11.63 -10.42 6.55
N LEU A 180 10.31 -10.61 6.40
CA LEU A 180 9.27 -10.03 7.26
C LEU A 180 9.03 -10.81 8.57
N ALA A 181 9.56 -12.03 8.70
CA ALA A 181 9.28 -12.90 9.84
C ALA A 181 9.49 -12.23 11.22
N PRO A 182 10.51 -11.38 11.45
CA PRO A 182 10.68 -10.68 12.73
C PRO A 182 9.46 -9.85 13.15
N ILE A 183 8.73 -9.25 12.18
CA ILE A 183 7.51 -8.47 12.45
C ILE A 183 6.29 -9.38 12.45
N LEU A 184 6.15 -10.26 11.45
CA LEU A 184 4.96 -11.11 11.28
C LEU A 184 4.75 -12.08 12.44
N GLN A 185 5.83 -12.50 13.11
CA GLN A 185 5.81 -13.39 14.27
C GLN A 185 5.85 -12.64 15.61
N HIS A 186 5.92 -11.30 15.57
CA HIS A 186 6.07 -10.52 16.79
C HIS A 186 4.75 -10.52 17.60
N PRO A 187 4.80 -10.81 18.94
CA PRO A 187 3.59 -10.90 19.77
C PRO A 187 2.81 -9.59 19.90
N ALA A 188 3.45 -8.45 19.64
CA ALA A 188 2.80 -7.13 19.63
C ALA A 188 2.08 -6.79 18.31
N LEU A 189 2.20 -7.60 17.25
CA LEU A 189 1.55 -7.34 15.97
C LEU A 189 0.02 -7.44 16.11
N ARG A 190 -0.70 -6.43 15.58
CA ARG A 190 -2.18 -6.39 15.60
C ARG A 190 -2.79 -6.11 14.24
N LEU A 191 -2.06 -5.47 13.33
CA LEU A 191 -2.53 -5.13 11.99
C LEU A 191 -1.44 -5.42 10.96
N VAL A 192 -1.82 -6.05 9.85
CA VAL A 192 -1.09 -6.09 8.58
C VAL A 192 -2.04 -5.56 7.51
N ALA A 193 -1.76 -4.39 6.98
CA ALA A 193 -2.58 -3.75 5.96
C ALA A 193 -1.80 -3.57 4.65
N SER A 194 -2.47 -3.78 3.51
CA SER A 194 -1.86 -3.72 2.18
C SER A 194 -2.83 -3.19 1.13
N GLY A 195 -2.33 -2.89 -0.05
CA GLY A 195 -3.07 -2.55 -1.27
C GLY A 195 -2.92 -3.62 -2.33
N HIS A 196 -2.57 -3.20 -3.57
CA HIS A 196 -2.18 -4.01 -4.71
C HIS A 196 -3.28 -4.86 -5.35
N ILE A 197 -4.15 -5.47 -4.54
CA ILE A 197 -5.17 -6.40 -5.04
C ILE A 197 -6.40 -5.68 -5.59
N HIS A 198 -6.56 -4.39 -5.24
CA HIS A 198 -7.76 -3.61 -5.60
C HIS A 198 -9.07 -4.21 -5.05
N LEU A 199 -9.00 -4.97 -3.97
CA LEU A 199 -10.13 -5.56 -3.27
C LEU A 199 -10.15 -5.13 -1.81
N HIS A 200 -11.31 -4.77 -1.28
CA HIS A 200 -11.49 -4.65 0.17
C HIS A 200 -11.77 -6.02 0.77
N HIS A 201 -10.87 -6.49 1.62
CA HIS A 201 -11.05 -7.74 2.36
C HIS A 201 -10.41 -7.65 3.74
N GLU A 202 -11.07 -8.24 4.73
CA GLU A 202 -10.58 -8.35 6.09
C GLU A 202 -10.60 -9.80 6.54
N MET A 203 -9.51 -10.26 7.13
CA MET A 203 -9.41 -11.56 7.78
C MET A 203 -8.69 -11.43 9.12
N ARG A 204 -8.95 -12.35 10.04
CA ARG A 204 -8.25 -12.42 11.34
C ARG A 204 -7.48 -13.72 11.45
N ARG A 205 -6.25 -13.60 11.98
CA ARG A 205 -5.42 -14.74 12.39
C ARG A 205 -4.95 -14.49 13.83
N GLY A 206 -5.58 -15.17 14.77
CA GLY A 206 -5.36 -14.91 16.18
C GLY A 206 -5.72 -13.45 16.53
N GLN A 207 -4.75 -12.70 17.03
CA GLN A 207 -4.93 -11.30 17.40
C GLN A 207 -4.64 -10.31 16.26
N VAL A 208 -4.17 -10.80 15.11
CA VAL A 208 -3.76 -9.96 13.97
C VAL A 208 -4.91 -9.82 12.97
N ALA A 209 -5.28 -8.59 12.66
CA ALA A 209 -6.13 -8.27 11.52
C ALA A 209 -5.25 -8.17 10.26
N HIS A 210 -5.65 -8.86 9.18
CA HIS A 210 -5.07 -8.70 7.85
C HIS A 210 -6.10 -8.01 6.97
N VAL A 211 -5.72 -6.89 6.38
CA VAL A 211 -6.64 -6.04 5.64
C VAL A 211 -6.06 -5.71 4.28
N TRP A 212 -6.85 -5.94 3.24
CA TRP A 212 -6.58 -5.43 1.89
C TRP A 212 -7.39 -4.17 1.66
N ALA A 213 -6.73 -3.10 1.29
CA ALA A 213 -7.40 -1.85 0.96
C ALA A 213 -7.98 -1.91 -0.46
N PRO A 214 -9.17 -1.34 -0.66
CA PRO A 214 -9.68 -1.12 -2.00
C PRO A 214 -8.81 -0.09 -2.73
N ALA A 215 -8.86 -0.11 -4.06
CA ALA A 215 -8.24 0.92 -4.86
C ALA A 215 -9.06 2.22 -4.85
N LEU A 216 -8.37 3.34 -4.99
CA LEU A 216 -9.01 4.63 -5.29
C LEU A 216 -9.33 4.77 -6.79
N SER A 217 -8.75 3.93 -7.64
CA SER A 217 -8.83 4.02 -9.10
C SER A 217 -9.83 3.02 -9.67
N PHE A 218 -9.37 1.85 -10.01
CA PHE A 218 -10.12 0.81 -10.71
C PHE A 218 -10.10 -0.52 -9.95
N TYR A 219 -10.92 -1.46 -10.36
CA TYR A 219 -10.83 -2.86 -9.95
C TYR A 219 -10.40 -3.75 -11.10
N CYS A 220 -9.68 -4.84 -10.78
CA CYS A 220 -9.26 -5.85 -11.74
C CYS A 220 -10.42 -6.72 -12.18
N ASP A 221 -10.31 -7.32 -13.39
CA ASP A 221 -11.33 -8.24 -13.86
C ASP A 221 -11.46 -9.43 -12.89
N PRO A 222 -12.69 -9.86 -12.56
CA PRO A 222 -12.90 -11.03 -11.70
C PRO A 222 -12.22 -12.32 -12.20
N SER A 223 -12.03 -12.47 -13.53
CA SER A 223 -11.32 -13.62 -14.09
C SER A 223 -9.83 -13.65 -13.74
N ASP A 224 -9.20 -12.48 -13.61
CA ASP A 224 -7.76 -12.36 -13.25
C ASP A 224 -7.54 -12.63 -11.76
N GLN A 225 -8.59 -12.53 -10.97
CA GLN A 225 -8.61 -12.70 -9.52
C GLN A 225 -9.52 -13.85 -9.07
N ALA A 226 -9.60 -14.91 -9.87
CA ALA A 226 -10.45 -16.05 -9.58
C ALA A 226 -10.10 -16.65 -8.20
N GLY A 227 -11.11 -16.78 -7.34
CA GLY A 227 -10.96 -17.34 -5.98
C GLY A 227 -10.51 -16.33 -4.92
N LEU A 228 -10.14 -15.09 -5.26
CA LEU A 228 -9.85 -14.07 -4.26
C LEU A 228 -11.15 -13.53 -3.66
N PRO A 229 -11.27 -13.50 -2.32
CA PRO A 229 -12.41 -12.89 -1.63
C PRO A 229 -12.30 -11.37 -1.65
N GLY A 230 -13.41 -10.69 -1.35
CA GLY A 230 -13.44 -9.25 -1.12
C GLY A 230 -14.38 -8.49 -2.05
N GLY A 231 -14.55 -7.21 -1.71
CA GLY A 231 -15.42 -6.28 -2.44
C GLY A 231 -14.66 -5.44 -3.47
N ARG A 232 -15.25 -5.24 -4.64
CA ARG A 232 -14.71 -4.44 -5.76
C ARG A 232 -15.32 -3.03 -5.78
N ARG A 233 -15.31 -2.35 -4.64
CA ARG A 233 -15.77 -0.97 -4.53
C ARG A 233 -14.56 -0.05 -4.33
N PRO A 234 -14.48 1.09 -5.01
CA PRO A 234 -13.45 2.07 -4.73
C PRO A 234 -13.63 2.63 -3.31
N GLY A 235 -12.55 3.06 -2.69
CA GLY A 235 -12.58 3.61 -1.35
C GLY A 235 -11.22 3.76 -0.71
N ALA A 236 -11.23 4.21 0.53
CA ALA A 236 -10.09 4.25 1.42
C ALA A 236 -10.44 3.57 2.74
N LEU A 237 -9.47 3.30 3.59
CA LEU A 237 -9.71 2.72 4.90
C LEU A 237 -9.33 3.71 6.00
N LEU A 238 -10.18 3.82 7.00
CA LEU A 238 -9.87 4.52 8.25
C LEU A 238 -9.67 3.48 9.34
N HIS A 239 -8.43 3.31 9.78
CA HIS A 239 -8.08 2.46 10.91
C HIS A 239 -8.11 3.29 12.19
N ARG A 240 -8.92 2.87 13.16
CA ARG A 240 -8.94 3.41 14.51
C ARG A 240 -8.15 2.49 15.43
N LEU A 241 -7.12 3.02 16.04
CA LEU A 241 -6.22 2.28 16.92
C LEU A 241 -6.75 2.34 18.35
N HIS A 242 -7.29 1.22 18.82
CA HIS A 242 -7.72 1.03 20.21
C HIS A 242 -6.56 0.53 21.06
N GLU A 243 -6.81 0.31 22.34
CA GLU A 243 -5.76 -0.15 23.25
C GLU A 243 -5.20 -1.53 22.87
N ASP A 244 -6.02 -2.44 22.40
CA ASP A 244 -5.70 -3.85 22.15
C ASP A 244 -6.02 -4.35 20.73
N HIS A 245 -6.78 -3.59 19.95
CA HIS A 245 -7.22 -3.97 18.60
C HIS A 245 -7.30 -2.77 17.65
N VAL A 246 -7.54 -3.06 16.38
CA VAL A 246 -7.80 -2.08 15.33
C VAL A 246 -9.23 -2.29 14.82
N GLU A 247 -9.98 -1.18 14.72
CA GLU A 247 -11.24 -1.10 14.00
C GLU A 247 -10.93 -0.52 12.61
N THR A 248 -11.33 -1.22 11.55
CA THR A 248 -11.18 -0.75 10.17
C THR A 248 -12.54 -0.34 9.62
N ILE A 249 -12.60 0.83 9.00
CA ILE A 249 -13.83 1.42 8.44
C ILE A 249 -13.58 1.71 6.98
N LEU A 250 -14.41 1.15 6.10
CA LEU A 250 -14.40 1.49 4.68
C LEU A 250 -15.02 2.89 4.47
N LEU A 251 -14.24 3.80 3.93
CA LEU A 251 -14.68 5.10 3.46
C LEU A 251 -14.97 5.01 1.96
N ALA A 252 -16.22 5.01 1.58
CA ALA A 252 -16.67 4.99 0.20
C ALA A 252 -17.80 6.03 0.01
N PRO A 253 -17.46 7.34 -0.03
CA PRO A 253 -18.43 8.40 -0.23
C PRO A 253 -19.30 8.17 -1.46
N GLU A 254 -20.52 8.71 -1.42
CA GLU A 254 -21.40 8.70 -2.57
C GLU A 254 -20.76 9.45 -3.75
N GLY A 255 -20.95 8.95 -4.97
CA GLY A 255 -20.37 9.51 -6.19
C GLY A 255 -18.98 8.95 -6.55
N MET A 256 -18.40 8.04 -5.76
CA MET A 256 -17.18 7.33 -6.19
C MET A 256 -17.50 6.42 -7.39
N GLU A 257 -16.65 6.52 -8.41
CA GLU A 257 -16.79 5.74 -9.64
C GLU A 257 -16.05 4.40 -9.51
N ALA A 258 -16.78 3.29 -9.70
CA ALA A 258 -16.20 1.96 -9.77
C ALA A 258 -15.91 1.61 -11.24
N VAL A 259 -14.65 1.69 -11.64
CA VAL A 259 -14.20 1.47 -13.02
C VAL A 259 -13.52 0.11 -13.12
N ARG A 260 -13.86 -0.69 -14.15
CA ARG A 260 -13.17 -1.94 -14.46
C ARG A 260 -11.98 -1.64 -15.38
N ILE A 261 -10.80 -2.18 -15.04
CA ILE A 261 -9.58 -1.90 -15.80
C ILE A 261 -9.70 -2.24 -17.30
N ASN A 262 -10.38 -3.33 -17.64
CA ASN A 262 -10.55 -3.77 -19.03
C ASN A 262 -11.36 -2.78 -19.88
N ASP A 263 -12.20 -1.95 -19.27
CA ASP A 263 -13.03 -0.96 -19.97
C ASP A 263 -12.24 0.32 -20.30
N ILE A 264 -11.07 0.51 -19.66
CA ILE A 264 -10.24 1.72 -19.78
C ILE A 264 -8.78 1.42 -20.13
N GLN A 265 -8.46 0.18 -20.50
CA GLN A 265 -7.08 -0.28 -20.70
C GLN A 265 -6.30 0.59 -21.70
N ASP A 266 -6.92 0.98 -22.81
CA ASP A 266 -6.28 1.84 -23.83
C ASP A 266 -5.94 3.25 -23.31
N GLN A 267 -6.64 3.71 -22.27
CA GLN A 267 -6.42 5.02 -21.63
C GLN A 267 -5.40 4.97 -20.50
N THR A 268 -5.10 3.79 -20.00
CA THR A 268 -4.21 3.57 -18.83
C THR A 268 -2.95 2.82 -19.25
N TYR A 269 -3.09 1.55 -19.63
CA TYR A 269 -2.02 0.62 -20.00
C TYR A 269 -2.26 0.09 -21.41
N PRO A 270 -2.07 0.91 -22.46
CA PRO A 270 -2.31 0.46 -23.83
C PRO A 270 -1.43 -0.75 -24.15
N ARG A 271 -2.05 -1.78 -24.72
CA ARG A 271 -1.31 -2.95 -25.21
C ARG A 271 -0.44 -2.49 -26.38
N SER A 272 0.87 -2.75 -26.30
CA SER A 272 1.85 -2.51 -27.36
C SER A 272 1.63 -3.45 -28.54
#